data_8fceb642a1fd62e419175d3b7bf79c1e
#
_entry.id   8fceb642a1fd62e419175d3b7bf79c1e
#
_cell.length_a   1.000
_cell.length_b   1.000
_cell.length_c   1.000
_cell.angle_alpha   90.00
_cell.angle_beta   90.00
_cell.angle_gamma   90.00
#
_symmetry.space_group_name_H-M   'P 1'
#
loop_
_entity.id
_entity.type
_entity.pdbx_description
1 polymer ?
#
loop_
_entity_poly.entity_id
_entity_poly.type
_entity_poly.pdbx_seq_one_letter_code
_entity_poly.pdbx_strand_id
1 'polypeptide(L)'
;MENLWRDDEAEKVVASYAAKGVNRDLALRTYTTRLLGGEPRLVLHGGGNTSVKTEMTDLVGDTHAVLCVKGSGWDMGVIEPAGLPAVKISALLKSRKLEKLSDEDMVTLLRANLIDPAAPNPSVEALLHAFLPHKFVDHTHSTAILAIADQAKSREMSAELFGTKMGFVPYIMPGFALAKAAAEVFEQDPTVEGLILDKHGIFTFGDTAREAYDRMIHYVTVAENHVKKNGRNAFTPATLPSKLASPADIAPLLRGAVAVDKGEGRYDRMVSVFRASPAILDFINAAEIRDMAARGVSTPDLSIRIKTGPMVLPAPASDDLAGYRAVIDQHVAAFAADYTEYFRSNDARDDVKRTMLDPMPRLTLVPGLGMFGHGRTFKDATIAVDVGEMWIEAARDAESVGRFEPVSRPDLFDLEYWSLEQAKLAGAKPKPFTGQVAIVTGGAGAIGAAVVKAFAAEGAHVVALDLDGEKAAAVAKAAGNNSIGIACDITDPVSVRTAFDRAIATFGGVDIVVSNAGAAWESPIATMDDALLRKSFELNFFAHQTVAQNAVRIMKAQKTGGVLLFNASKQAVNPGA
;
A
#
# COMPACT_ATOMS: atom_id res chain seq x y z
N MET A 1 9.50 -9.83 19.58
CA MET A 1 9.81 -8.49 19.00
C MET A 1 10.86 -7.79 19.85
N GLU A 2 11.76 -6.99 19.24
CA GLU A 2 12.78 -6.24 19.97
C GLU A 2 12.20 -4.92 20.50
N ASN A 3 12.55 -4.57 21.76
CA ASN A 3 12.23 -3.27 22.33
C ASN A 3 13.29 -2.25 21.90
N LEU A 4 12.88 -1.27 21.12
CA LEU A 4 13.76 -0.25 20.54
C LEU A 4 13.81 1.06 21.36
N TRP A 5 13.16 1.14 22.52
CA TRP A 5 13.23 2.32 23.37
C TRP A 5 14.68 2.58 23.83
N ARG A 6 15.12 3.83 23.71
CA ARG A 6 16.42 4.31 24.22
C ARG A 6 16.20 5.64 24.93
N ASP A 7 16.58 5.71 26.21
CA ASP A 7 16.36 6.91 27.03
C ASP A 7 17.11 8.14 26.47
N ASP A 8 18.34 7.95 25.99
CA ASP A 8 19.14 9.03 25.40
C ASP A 8 18.56 9.56 24.08
N GLU A 9 17.97 8.71 23.27
CA GLU A 9 17.29 9.12 22.02
C GLU A 9 15.98 9.83 22.33
N ALA A 10 15.20 9.35 23.30
CA ALA A 10 13.99 10.00 23.75
C ALA A 10 14.27 11.44 24.21
N GLU A 11 15.33 11.64 25.04
CA GLU A 11 15.71 12.97 25.50
C GLU A 11 16.24 13.88 24.37
N LYS A 12 16.97 13.34 23.40
CA LYS A 12 17.37 14.09 22.20
C LYS A 12 16.17 14.57 21.40
N VAL A 13 15.16 13.72 21.22
CA VAL A 13 13.92 14.08 20.54
C VAL A 13 13.16 15.16 21.32
N VAL A 14 13.04 15.02 22.64
CA VAL A 14 12.43 16.03 23.51
C VAL A 14 13.16 17.37 23.36
N ALA A 15 14.49 17.39 23.46
CA ALA A 15 15.27 18.62 23.33
C ALA A 15 15.09 19.28 21.94
N SER A 16 15.08 18.47 20.87
CA SER A 16 14.92 18.97 19.51
C SER A 16 13.57 19.64 19.25
N TYR A 17 12.50 19.09 19.84
CA TYR A 17 11.16 19.63 19.73
C TYR A 17 10.86 20.77 20.72
N ALA A 18 11.47 20.77 21.90
CA ALA A 18 11.38 21.88 22.83
C ALA A 18 11.86 23.20 22.20
N ALA A 19 12.92 23.16 21.38
CA ALA A 19 13.41 24.31 20.62
C ALA A 19 12.38 24.85 19.60
N LYS A 20 11.36 24.06 19.25
CA LYS A 20 10.24 24.41 18.37
C LYS A 20 8.94 24.71 19.13
N GLY A 21 8.99 24.82 20.46
CA GLY A 21 7.82 25.08 21.30
C GLY A 21 6.89 23.88 21.55
N VAL A 22 7.34 22.67 21.22
CA VAL A 22 6.56 21.44 21.48
C VAL A 22 6.79 20.98 22.91
N ASN A 23 5.71 20.67 23.65
CA ASN A 23 5.83 20.17 25.02
C ASN A 23 6.44 18.75 25.06
N ARG A 24 6.98 18.38 26.23
CA ARG A 24 7.65 17.10 26.45
C ARG A 24 6.78 15.88 26.14
N ASP A 25 5.50 15.94 26.55
CA ASP A 25 4.58 14.82 26.36
C ASP A 25 4.35 14.50 24.88
N LEU A 26 4.10 15.54 24.08
CA LEU A 26 3.89 15.41 22.64
C LEU A 26 5.19 15.00 21.92
N ALA A 27 6.35 15.46 22.38
CA ALA A 27 7.64 15.04 21.84
C ALA A 27 7.90 13.56 22.08
N LEU A 28 7.68 13.06 23.33
CA LEU A 28 7.77 11.63 23.66
C LEU A 28 6.76 10.79 22.90
N ARG A 29 5.52 11.29 22.74
CA ARG A 29 4.49 10.63 21.93
C ARG A 29 4.92 10.48 20.47
N THR A 30 5.50 11.54 19.89
CA THR A 30 6.04 11.49 18.53
C THR A 30 7.15 10.44 18.41
N TYR A 31 8.05 10.36 19.39
CA TYR A 31 9.13 9.36 19.43
C TYR A 31 8.57 7.94 19.44
N THR A 32 7.68 7.60 20.38
CA THR A 32 7.14 6.24 20.48
C THR A 32 6.23 5.90 19.30
N THR A 33 5.50 6.86 18.73
CA THR A 33 4.73 6.64 17.51
C THR A 33 5.63 6.21 16.35
N ARG A 34 6.79 6.84 16.20
CA ARG A 34 7.78 6.45 15.18
C ARG A 34 8.40 5.09 15.44
N LEU A 35 8.65 4.73 16.69
CA LEU A 35 9.13 3.38 17.02
C LEU A 35 8.12 2.30 16.61
N LEU A 36 6.83 2.53 16.89
CA LEU A 36 5.75 1.62 16.48
C LEU A 36 5.59 1.59 14.95
N GLY A 37 5.56 2.74 14.31
CA GLY A 37 5.38 2.88 12.86
C GLY A 37 6.59 2.43 12.03
N GLY A 38 7.77 2.31 12.64
CA GLY A 38 8.98 1.78 12.02
C GLY A 38 9.03 0.25 11.93
N GLU A 39 8.11 -0.45 12.59
CA GLU A 39 8.01 -1.93 12.56
C GLU A 39 6.78 -2.36 11.74
N PRO A 40 6.97 -2.85 10.49
CA PRO A 40 5.85 -3.23 9.60
C PRO A 40 4.92 -4.31 10.17
N ARG A 41 5.42 -5.16 11.09
CA ARG A 41 4.60 -6.19 11.75
C ARG A 41 3.71 -5.63 12.85
N LEU A 42 3.84 -4.34 13.18
CA LEU A 42 2.94 -3.64 14.08
C LEU A 42 1.90 -2.83 13.33
N VAL A 43 2.33 -2.03 12.36
CA VAL A 43 1.43 -1.20 11.56
C VAL A 43 2.01 -0.91 10.18
N LEU A 44 1.12 -0.74 9.17
CA LEU A 44 1.47 -0.35 7.81
C LEU A 44 0.57 0.79 7.30
N HIS A 45 1.14 1.69 6.49
CA HIS A 45 0.44 2.60 5.58
C HIS A 45 -0.73 3.38 6.20
N GLY A 46 -0.52 3.98 7.35
CA GLY A 46 -1.53 4.81 8.00
C GLY A 46 -2.52 4.05 8.89
N GLY A 47 -2.39 2.73 9.01
CA GLY A 47 -3.06 1.92 10.01
C GLY A 47 -2.62 2.27 11.43
N GLY A 48 -3.32 1.77 12.45
CA GLY A 48 -3.05 2.04 13.84
C GLY A 48 -3.07 3.53 14.21
N ASN A 49 -2.94 3.84 15.48
CA ASN A 49 -2.84 5.22 15.96
C ASN A 49 -2.33 5.27 17.40
N THR A 50 -1.97 6.47 17.82
CA THR A 50 -1.44 6.71 19.16
C THR A 50 -1.93 8.05 19.67
N SER A 51 -1.97 8.22 20.99
CA SER A 51 -2.33 9.48 21.59
C SER A 51 -1.59 9.79 22.89
N VAL A 52 -1.65 11.07 23.27
CA VAL A 52 -1.24 11.53 24.60
C VAL A 52 -2.22 12.58 25.11
N LYS A 53 -2.60 12.48 26.38
CA LYS A 53 -3.33 13.51 27.10
C LYS A 53 -2.33 14.48 27.74
N THR A 54 -2.46 15.76 27.42
CA THR A 54 -1.55 16.82 27.89
C THR A 54 -2.30 18.16 27.95
N GLU A 55 -1.57 19.23 28.19
CA GLU A 55 -2.11 20.59 28.16
C GLU A 55 -1.53 21.37 26.98
N MET A 56 -2.36 22.18 26.34
CA MET A 56 -1.94 23.10 25.29
C MET A 56 -2.64 24.45 25.44
N THR A 57 -1.91 25.51 25.11
CA THR A 57 -2.41 26.89 25.14
C THR A 57 -2.90 27.28 23.74
N ASP A 58 -4.06 27.89 23.67
CA ASP A 58 -4.63 28.40 22.43
C ASP A 58 -4.09 29.80 22.06
N LEU A 59 -4.58 30.36 20.94
CA LEU A 59 -4.12 31.65 20.40
C LEU A 59 -4.41 32.85 21.30
N VAL A 60 -5.37 32.75 22.22
CA VAL A 60 -5.73 33.83 23.16
C VAL A 60 -5.08 33.66 24.52
N GLY A 61 -4.30 32.59 24.72
CA GLY A 61 -3.55 32.33 25.93
C GLY A 61 -4.28 31.42 26.94
N ASP A 62 -5.43 30.86 26.59
CA ASP A 62 -6.14 29.93 27.46
C ASP A 62 -5.52 28.50 27.36
N THR A 63 -5.26 27.90 28.52
CA THR A 63 -4.75 26.55 28.62
C THR A 63 -5.88 25.52 28.71
N HIS A 64 -5.81 24.51 27.84
CA HIS A 64 -6.80 23.46 27.74
C HIS A 64 -6.18 22.09 27.94
N ALA A 65 -6.87 21.22 28.70
CA ALA A 65 -6.59 19.79 28.67
C ALA A 65 -7.00 19.23 27.30
N VAL A 66 -6.06 18.57 26.62
CA VAL A 66 -6.24 18.07 25.24
C VAL A 66 -5.84 16.62 25.09
N LEU A 67 -6.44 15.98 24.11
CA LEU A 67 -5.98 14.72 23.51
C LEU A 67 -5.22 15.07 22.23
N CYS A 68 -3.91 14.84 22.20
CA CYS A 68 -3.14 14.84 20.97
C CYS A 68 -3.18 13.42 20.41
N VAL A 69 -3.86 13.22 19.28
CA VAL A 69 -4.09 11.89 18.68
C VAL A 69 -3.66 11.90 17.21
N LYS A 70 -3.14 10.77 16.71
CA LYS A 70 -2.73 10.66 15.30
C LYS A 70 -3.83 11.14 14.35
N GLY A 71 -3.44 11.97 13.41
CA GLY A 71 -4.30 12.43 12.31
C GLY A 71 -4.62 11.31 11.33
N SER A 72 -5.85 11.30 10.81
CA SER A 72 -6.29 10.33 9.81
C SER A 72 -5.37 10.35 8.57
N GLY A 73 -4.94 9.18 8.12
CA GLY A 73 -4.08 9.02 6.94
C GLY A 73 -2.59 9.33 7.13
N TRP A 74 -2.16 9.82 8.29
CA TRP A 74 -0.73 10.01 8.58
C TRP A 74 -0.04 8.67 8.83
N ASP A 75 1.17 8.53 8.27
CA ASP A 75 2.03 7.37 8.53
C ASP A 75 2.75 7.55 9.87
N MET A 76 2.66 6.52 10.73
CA MET A 76 3.26 6.56 12.06
C MET A 76 4.80 6.58 12.02
N GLY A 77 5.41 5.92 11.04
CA GLY A 77 6.88 5.80 10.94
C GLY A 77 7.60 7.13 10.67
N VAL A 78 6.91 8.09 10.08
CA VAL A 78 7.45 9.42 9.70
C VAL A 78 6.66 10.58 10.29
N ILE A 79 5.83 10.32 11.30
CA ILE A 79 4.96 11.34 11.89
C ILE A 79 5.76 12.46 12.54
N GLU A 80 5.28 13.69 12.40
CA GLU A 80 5.75 14.88 13.10
C GLU A 80 4.70 15.32 14.14
N PRO A 81 5.03 16.18 15.13
CA PRO A 81 4.05 16.69 16.09
C PRO A 81 2.79 17.29 15.45
N ALA A 82 2.92 17.93 14.28
CA ALA A 82 1.78 18.45 13.51
C ALA A 82 0.82 17.35 13.01
N GLY A 83 1.29 16.11 12.91
CA GLY A 83 0.47 14.94 12.59
C GLY A 83 -0.33 14.38 13.78
N LEU A 84 -0.21 15.00 14.96
CA LEU A 84 -0.92 14.64 16.19
C LEU A 84 -1.83 15.82 16.63
N PRO A 85 -2.93 16.09 15.90
CA PRO A 85 -3.85 17.18 16.21
C PRO A 85 -4.35 17.12 17.65
N ALA A 86 -4.41 18.31 18.29
CA ALA A 86 -4.86 18.46 19.66
C ALA A 86 -6.36 18.77 19.70
N VAL A 87 -7.13 17.96 20.42
CA VAL A 87 -8.58 18.07 20.59
C VAL A 87 -8.90 18.33 22.06
N LYS A 88 -9.73 19.32 22.38
CA LYS A 88 -10.18 19.61 23.76
C LYS A 88 -10.91 18.41 24.34
N ILE A 89 -10.32 17.75 25.35
CA ILE A 89 -10.78 16.45 25.86
C ILE A 89 -12.12 16.53 26.58
N SER A 90 -12.45 17.68 27.19
CA SER A 90 -13.70 17.87 27.97
C SER A 90 -14.96 17.61 27.14
N ALA A 91 -14.98 18.04 25.87
CA ALA A 91 -16.11 17.82 24.98
C ALA A 91 -16.21 16.33 24.59
N LEU A 92 -15.07 15.66 24.35
CA LEU A 92 -15.04 14.25 24.02
C LEU A 92 -15.57 13.39 25.17
N LEU A 93 -15.15 13.67 26.40
CA LEU A 93 -15.64 12.94 27.58
C LEU A 93 -17.16 13.15 27.81
N LYS A 94 -17.69 14.34 27.49
CA LYS A 94 -19.15 14.60 27.59
C LYS A 94 -19.94 13.75 26.60
N SER A 95 -19.40 13.48 25.39
CA SER A 95 -20.08 12.70 24.38
C SER A 95 -20.35 11.25 24.81
N ARG A 96 -19.57 10.71 25.76
CA ARG A 96 -19.77 9.37 26.31
C ARG A 96 -21.18 9.14 26.90
N LYS A 97 -21.85 10.22 27.32
CA LYS A 97 -23.21 10.16 27.87
C LYS A 97 -24.28 9.98 26.77
N LEU A 98 -23.92 10.20 25.51
CA LEU A 98 -24.84 9.99 24.40
C LEU A 98 -25.14 8.50 24.22
N GLU A 99 -26.38 8.20 23.85
CA GLU A 99 -26.77 6.83 23.51
C GLU A 99 -26.18 6.42 22.16
N LYS A 100 -26.29 7.33 21.18
CA LYS A 100 -25.77 7.16 19.81
C LYS A 100 -25.10 8.45 19.35
N LEU A 101 -24.15 8.31 18.44
CA LEU A 101 -23.49 9.41 17.76
C LEU A 101 -23.23 8.96 16.32
N SER A 102 -23.72 9.70 15.34
CA SER A 102 -23.43 9.42 13.93
C SER A 102 -21.96 9.70 13.62
N ASP A 103 -21.45 9.12 12.54
CA ASP A 103 -20.07 9.33 12.11
C ASP A 103 -19.83 10.80 11.73
N GLU A 104 -20.77 11.43 11.06
CA GLU A 104 -20.73 12.85 10.69
C GLU A 104 -20.71 13.76 11.93
N ASP A 105 -21.54 13.44 12.94
CA ASP A 105 -21.56 14.17 14.20
C ASP A 105 -20.27 13.94 15.00
N MET A 106 -19.73 12.71 14.96
CA MET A 106 -18.44 12.40 15.59
C MET A 106 -17.30 13.21 14.96
N VAL A 107 -17.21 13.27 13.65
CA VAL A 107 -16.21 14.10 12.96
C VAL A 107 -16.43 15.58 13.26
N THR A 108 -17.67 16.03 13.27
CA THR A 108 -18.03 17.41 13.61
C THR A 108 -17.61 17.74 15.04
N LEU A 109 -17.89 16.86 16.01
CA LEU A 109 -17.46 16.99 17.40
C LEU A 109 -15.94 17.12 17.52
N LEU A 110 -15.19 16.24 16.85
CA LEU A 110 -13.73 16.24 16.86
C LEU A 110 -13.18 17.54 16.26
N ARG A 111 -13.68 17.95 15.09
CA ARG A 111 -13.22 19.17 14.40
C ARG A 111 -13.56 20.45 15.15
N ALA A 112 -14.77 20.55 15.70
CA ALA A 112 -15.20 21.72 16.46
C ALA A 112 -14.40 21.95 17.75
N ASN A 113 -13.68 20.92 18.21
CA ASN A 113 -12.86 20.97 19.42
C ASN A 113 -11.35 20.94 19.16
N LEU A 114 -10.90 21.06 17.91
CA LEU A 114 -9.49 21.26 17.60
C LEU A 114 -8.97 22.58 18.21
N ILE A 115 -7.76 22.55 18.74
CA ILE A 115 -7.04 23.77 19.16
C ILE A 115 -6.65 24.60 17.92
N ASP A 116 -6.13 23.93 16.89
CA ASP A 116 -5.84 24.52 15.58
C ASP A 116 -6.86 23.99 14.55
N PRO A 117 -7.80 24.82 14.05
CA PRO A 117 -8.77 24.41 13.03
C PRO A 117 -8.15 23.95 11.70
N ALA A 118 -6.89 24.32 11.42
CA ALA A 118 -6.17 23.93 10.21
C ALA A 118 -5.48 22.55 10.35
N ALA A 119 -5.44 21.99 11.57
CA ALA A 119 -4.86 20.69 11.84
C ALA A 119 -5.60 19.57 11.06
N PRO A 120 -4.91 18.45 10.76
CA PRO A 120 -5.55 17.31 10.12
C PRO A 120 -6.71 16.75 10.95
N ASN A 121 -7.64 16.04 10.30
CA ASN A 121 -8.71 15.36 11.01
C ASN A 121 -8.12 14.35 12.01
N PRO A 122 -8.55 14.36 13.28
CA PRO A 122 -8.16 13.34 14.24
C PRO A 122 -8.58 11.94 13.77
N SER A 123 -7.90 10.90 14.26
CA SER A 123 -8.29 9.51 14.03
C SER A 123 -9.77 9.29 14.37
N VAL A 124 -10.43 8.42 13.60
CA VAL A 124 -11.82 7.99 13.88
C VAL A 124 -11.95 7.28 15.23
N GLU A 125 -10.84 6.78 15.80
CA GLU A 125 -10.77 6.14 17.10
C GLU A 125 -10.42 7.12 18.24
N ALA A 126 -10.37 8.42 17.97
CA ALA A 126 -10.03 9.44 18.97
C ALA A 126 -10.92 9.37 20.23
N LEU A 127 -12.19 8.98 20.10
CA LEU A 127 -13.08 8.81 21.25
C LEU A 127 -12.68 7.62 22.13
N LEU A 128 -12.22 6.50 21.56
CA LEU A 128 -11.69 5.36 22.32
C LEU A 128 -10.48 5.82 23.16
N HIS A 129 -9.54 6.52 22.53
CA HIS A 129 -8.40 7.09 23.23
C HIS A 129 -8.79 8.08 24.33
N ALA A 130 -9.83 8.89 24.11
CA ALA A 130 -10.31 9.84 25.09
C ALA A 130 -10.96 9.17 26.30
N PHE A 131 -11.74 8.10 26.08
CA PHE A 131 -12.51 7.43 27.12
C PHE A 131 -11.66 6.56 28.07
N LEU A 132 -10.53 6.05 27.59
CA LEU A 132 -9.53 5.41 28.47
C LEU A 132 -8.84 6.47 29.32
N PRO A 133 -8.63 6.26 30.63
CA PRO A 133 -8.13 7.31 31.52
C PRO A 133 -6.62 7.59 31.39
N HIS A 134 -5.85 6.64 30.91
CA HIS A 134 -4.38 6.71 30.85
C HIS A 134 -3.86 7.84 29.97
N LYS A 135 -2.69 8.35 30.32
CA LYS A 135 -2.05 9.47 29.64
C LYS A 135 -1.60 9.13 28.22
N PHE A 136 -0.97 7.98 28.03
CA PHE A 136 -0.49 7.48 26.73
C PHE A 136 -1.29 6.24 26.33
N VAL A 137 -1.76 6.22 25.07
CA VAL A 137 -2.52 5.11 24.51
C VAL A 137 -1.96 4.77 23.12
N ASP A 138 -1.63 3.51 22.91
CA ASP A 138 -1.10 2.95 21.68
C ASP A 138 -2.08 1.96 21.07
N HIS A 139 -2.22 1.97 19.76
CA HIS A 139 -3.02 1.02 18.99
C HIS A 139 -2.26 0.56 17.75
N THR A 140 -2.19 -0.75 17.57
CA THR A 140 -1.56 -1.39 16.40
C THR A 140 -2.36 -2.57 15.89
N HIS A 141 -2.15 -2.92 14.60
CA HIS A 141 -2.69 -4.10 13.94
C HIS A 141 -1.58 -5.18 13.82
N SER A 142 -0.93 -5.51 14.94
CA SER A 142 0.20 -6.45 14.92
C SER A 142 -0.16 -7.80 14.32
N THR A 143 0.64 -8.30 13.37
CA THR A 143 0.43 -9.61 12.71
C THR A 143 0.32 -10.75 13.72
N ALA A 144 1.14 -10.75 14.76
CA ALA A 144 1.11 -11.77 15.80
C ALA A 144 -0.17 -11.69 16.66
N ILE A 145 -0.67 -10.49 16.94
CA ILE A 145 -1.94 -10.30 17.65
C ILE A 145 -3.11 -10.73 16.75
N LEU A 146 -3.08 -10.39 15.46
CA LEU A 146 -4.09 -10.83 14.50
C LEU A 146 -4.13 -12.36 14.36
N ALA A 147 -2.98 -13.04 14.47
CA ALA A 147 -2.95 -14.50 14.50
C ALA A 147 -3.75 -15.09 15.67
N ILE A 148 -3.93 -14.35 16.78
CA ILE A 148 -4.74 -14.72 17.93
C ILE A 148 -6.17 -14.18 17.83
N ALA A 149 -6.34 -12.96 17.32
CA ALA A 149 -7.63 -12.28 17.22
C ALA A 149 -8.49 -12.81 16.05
N ASP A 150 -7.87 -13.26 14.94
CA ASP A 150 -8.56 -13.81 13.77
C ASP A 150 -8.84 -15.32 13.92
N GLN A 151 -9.42 -15.71 15.04
CA GLN A 151 -9.77 -17.09 15.37
C GLN A 151 -11.26 -17.23 15.68
N ALA A 152 -11.83 -18.42 15.46
CA ALA A 152 -13.17 -18.72 15.90
C ALA A 152 -13.32 -18.67 17.44
N LYS A 153 -12.21 -18.93 18.16
CA LYS A 153 -12.12 -18.93 19.62
C LYS A 153 -11.13 -17.88 20.13
N SER A 154 -11.13 -16.71 19.51
CA SER A 154 -10.21 -15.62 19.82
C SER A 154 -10.27 -15.18 21.29
N ARG A 155 -11.48 -15.14 21.89
CA ARG A 155 -11.67 -14.77 23.30
C ARG A 155 -10.99 -15.75 24.25
N GLU A 156 -11.23 -17.06 24.06
CA GLU A 156 -10.64 -18.11 24.88
C GLU A 156 -9.12 -18.14 24.73
N MET A 157 -8.64 -18.04 23.49
CA MET A 157 -7.20 -18.01 23.20
C MET A 157 -6.53 -16.77 23.81
N SER A 158 -7.17 -15.61 23.73
CA SER A 158 -6.67 -14.37 24.36
C SER A 158 -6.62 -14.50 25.89
N ALA A 159 -7.64 -15.06 26.51
CA ALA A 159 -7.69 -15.28 27.96
C ALA A 159 -6.62 -16.29 28.43
N GLU A 160 -6.39 -17.36 27.66
CA GLU A 160 -5.33 -18.34 27.96
C GLU A 160 -3.94 -17.70 27.86
N LEU A 161 -3.73 -16.86 26.84
CA LEU A 161 -2.40 -16.30 26.53
C LEU A 161 -2.03 -15.10 27.39
N PHE A 162 -2.97 -14.21 27.63
CA PHE A 162 -2.72 -12.92 28.30
C PHE A 162 -3.28 -12.86 29.73
N GLY A 163 -4.06 -13.85 30.13
CA GLY A 163 -4.71 -13.91 31.45
C GLY A 163 -5.66 -12.73 31.66
N THR A 164 -5.65 -12.17 32.89
CA THR A 164 -6.48 -11.02 33.26
C THR A 164 -5.83 -9.67 32.93
N LYS A 165 -4.65 -9.66 32.31
CA LYS A 165 -3.92 -8.42 32.01
C LYS A 165 -4.41 -7.72 30.75
N MET A 166 -5.13 -8.40 29.88
CA MET A 166 -5.73 -7.84 28.69
C MET A 166 -7.25 -7.99 28.72
N GLY A 167 -7.95 -6.87 28.59
CA GLY A 167 -9.39 -6.91 28.35
C GLY A 167 -9.70 -7.37 26.92
N PHE A 168 -10.83 -8.04 26.71
CA PHE A 168 -11.26 -8.50 25.39
C PHE A 168 -12.53 -7.78 24.96
N VAL A 169 -12.48 -7.11 23.81
CA VAL A 169 -13.61 -6.39 23.19
C VAL A 169 -14.06 -7.21 21.98
N PRO A 170 -15.32 -7.70 21.92
CA PRO A 170 -15.85 -8.36 20.74
C PRO A 170 -15.76 -7.44 19.52
N TYR A 171 -15.80 -8.04 18.29
CA TYR A 171 -15.78 -7.22 17.09
C TYR A 171 -16.95 -6.23 17.09
N ILE A 172 -16.60 -4.97 16.98
CA ILE A 172 -17.50 -3.84 16.76
C ILE A 172 -16.79 -2.94 15.75
N MET A 173 -17.52 -2.49 14.74
CA MET A 173 -17.00 -1.56 13.75
C MET A 173 -16.37 -0.33 14.43
N PRO A 174 -15.18 0.14 14.00
CA PRO A 174 -14.56 1.35 14.53
C PRO A 174 -15.52 2.54 14.56
N GLY A 175 -15.45 3.33 15.63
CA GLY A 175 -16.31 4.48 15.82
C GLY A 175 -16.82 4.61 17.25
N PHE A 176 -17.94 5.31 17.42
CA PHE A 176 -18.49 5.64 18.75
C PHE A 176 -18.88 4.41 19.57
N ALA A 177 -19.51 3.40 18.94
CA ALA A 177 -19.95 2.18 19.63
C ALA A 177 -18.74 1.38 20.17
N LEU A 178 -17.69 1.23 19.37
CA LEU A 178 -16.45 0.58 19.79
C LEU A 178 -15.80 1.34 20.95
N ALA A 179 -15.75 2.66 20.89
CA ALA A 179 -15.18 3.49 21.95
C ALA A 179 -15.90 3.30 23.28
N LYS A 180 -17.24 3.20 23.28
CA LYS A 180 -18.02 2.90 24.49
C LYS A 180 -17.77 1.52 25.03
N ALA A 181 -17.83 0.49 24.18
CA ALA A 181 -17.61 -0.89 24.58
C ALA A 181 -16.21 -1.11 25.16
N ALA A 182 -15.19 -0.52 24.54
CA ALA A 182 -13.81 -0.58 25.04
C ALA A 182 -13.67 0.06 26.43
N ALA A 183 -14.30 1.22 26.64
CA ALA A 183 -14.31 1.88 27.94
C ALA A 183 -15.06 1.05 29.00
N GLU A 184 -16.17 0.41 28.65
CA GLU A 184 -16.93 -0.47 29.54
C GLU A 184 -16.12 -1.70 29.95
N VAL A 185 -15.38 -2.32 29.00
CA VAL A 185 -14.47 -3.45 29.30
C VAL A 185 -13.39 -3.02 30.27
N PHE A 186 -12.77 -1.85 30.05
CA PHE A 186 -11.79 -1.30 30.96
C PHE A 186 -12.36 -1.02 32.36
N GLU A 187 -13.56 -0.47 32.46
CA GLU A 187 -14.21 -0.15 33.75
C GLU A 187 -14.61 -1.38 34.55
N GLN A 188 -14.88 -2.50 33.88
CA GLN A 188 -15.13 -3.80 34.56
C GLN A 188 -13.88 -4.33 35.25
N ASP A 189 -12.68 -4.10 34.69
CA ASP A 189 -11.41 -4.42 35.32
C ASP A 189 -10.36 -3.32 35.01
N PRO A 190 -10.25 -2.30 35.84
CA PRO A 190 -9.28 -1.22 35.65
C PRO A 190 -7.81 -1.64 35.86
N THR A 191 -7.53 -2.90 36.18
CA THR A 191 -6.17 -3.43 36.34
C THR A 191 -5.55 -3.96 35.05
N VAL A 192 -6.32 -3.98 33.95
CA VAL A 192 -5.82 -4.39 32.64
C VAL A 192 -4.79 -3.38 32.10
N GLU A 193 -3.83 -3.88 31.38
CA GLU A 193 -2.72 -3.10 30.80
C GLU A 193 -2.95 -2.77 29.32
N GLY A 194 -4.02 -3.36 28.74
CA GLY A 194 -4.42 -3.16 27.36
C GLY A 194 -5.72 -3.88 27.02
N LEU A 195 -6.12 -3.79 25.76
CA LEU A 195 -7.31 -4.42 25.20
C LEU A 195 -6.97 -5.17 23.91
N ILE A 196 -7.45 -6.40 23.78
CA ILE A 196 -7.52 -7.10 22.50
C ILE A 196 -8.86 -6.75 21.86
N LEU A 197 -8.83 -6.19 20.67
CA LEU A 197 -10.01 -6.00 19.84
C LEU A 197 -10.14 -7.18 18.88
N ASP A 198 -11.21 -7.93 19.01
CA ASP A 198 -11.50 -9.09 18.16
C ASP A 198 -11.44 -8.71 16.67
N LYS A 199 -10.70 -9.46 15.85
CA LYS A 199 -10.55 -9.28 14.40
C LYS A 199 -10.10 -7.87 13.97
N HIS A 200 -9.37 -7.16 14.86
CA HIS A 200 -8.95 -5.78 14.61
C HIS A 200 -7.52 -5.51 15.07
N GLY A 201 -7.16 -5.76 16.32
CA GLY A 201 -5.82 -5.44 16.82
C GLY A 201 -5.72 -5.34 18.33
N ILE A 202 -4.75 -4.53 18.80
CA ILE A 202 -4.42 -4.36 20.21
C ILE A 202 -4.34 -2.89 20.59
N PHE A 203 -4.84 -2.56 21.78
CA PHE A 203 -4.55 -1.32 22.50
C PHE A 203 -3.67 -1.63 23.72
N THR A 204 -2.69 -0.78 23.97
CA THR A 204 -1.95 -0.73 25.25
C THR A 204 -1.89 0.71 25.74
N PHE A 205 -1.79 0.89 27.04
CA PHE A 205 -1.84 2.20 27.64
C PHE A 205 -0.98 2.29 28.90
N GLY A 206 -0.60 3.49 29.30
CA GLY A 206 0.21 3.75 30.48
C GLY A 206 0.26 5.21 30.84
N ASP A 207 0.83 5.51 32.02
CA ASP A 207 0.99 6.89 32.50
C ASP A 207 2.24 7.57 31.93
N THR A 208 3.15 6.77 31.34
CA THR A 208 4.32 7.26 30.61
C THR A 208 4.35 6.70 29.19
N ALA A 209 5.03 7.42 28.28
CA ALA A 209 5.22 7.00 26.89
C ALA A 209 5.96 5.65 26.81
N ARG A 210 6.95 5.46 27.69
CA ARG A 210 7.72 4.21 27.78
C ARG A 210 6.83 3.05 28.22
N GLU A 211 6.04 3.24 29.25
CA GLU A 211 5.16 2.18 29.78
C GLU A 211 4.17 1.67 28.74
N ALA A 212 3.46 2.57 28.03
CA ALA A 212 2.55 2.18 26.98
C ALA A 212 3.25 1.41 25.85
N TYR A 213 4.43 1.89 25.42
CA TYR A 213 5.26 1.25 24.40
C TYR A 213 5.80 -0.12 24.86
N ASP A 214 6.36 -0.20 26.07
CA ASP A 214 6.91 -1.45 26.62
C ASP A 214 5.82 -2.52 26.74
N ARG A 215 4.60 -2.16 27.14
CA ARG A 215 3.43 -3.05 27.16
C ARG A 215 3.08 -3.55 25.75
N MET A 216 3.06 -2.68 24.73
CA MET A 216 2.82 -3.08 23.35
C MET A 216 3.82 -4.13 22.90
N ILE A 217 5.12 -3.86 23.06
CA ILE A 217 6.18 -4.80 22.67
C ILE A 217 6.10 -6.11 23.47
N HIS A 218 5.78 -6.03 24.77
CA HIS A 218 5.62 -7.20 25.62
C HIS A 218 4.52 -8.14 25.12
N TYR A 219 3.28 -7.64 24.94
CA TYR A 219 2.14 -8.48 24.55
C TYR A 219 2.25 -9.00 23.12
N VAL A 220 2.78 -8.21 22.21
CA VAL A 220 3.11 -8.69 20.86
C VAL A 220 4.15 -9.81 20.91
N THR A 221 5.20 -9.66 21.74
CA THR A 221 6.22 -10.71 21.91
C THR A 221 5.65 -12.00 22.52
N VAL A 222 4.69 -11.87 23.45
CA VAL A 222 3.97 -13.04 24.00
C VAL A 222 3.23 -13.78 22.89
N ALA A 223 2.52 -13.06 22.01
CA ALA A 223 1.83 -13.65 20.86
C ALA A 223 2.80 -14.28 19.85
N GLU A 224 3.90 -13.59 19.47
CA GLU A 224 4.95 -14.14 18.60
C GLU A 224 5.53 -15.45 19.17
N ASN A 225 5.83 -15.47 20.47
CA ASN A 225 6.35 -16.67 21.13
C ASN A 225 5.34 -17.82 21.15
N HIS A 226 4.04 -17.51 21.31
CA HIS A 226 2.98 -18.52 21.25
C HIS A 226 2.92 -19.14 19.85
N VAL A 227 2.88 -18.32 18.79
CA VAL A 227 2.89 -18.79 17.39
C VAL A 227 4.14 -19.65 17.14
N LYS A 228 5.31 -19.16 17.52
CA LYS A 228 6.57 -19.88 17.32
C LYS A 228 6.62 -21.23 18.04
N LYS A 229 6.08 -21.30 19.24
CA LYS A 229 6.12 -22.51 20.08
C LYS A 229 5.06 -23.54 19.69
N ASN A 230 3.86 -23.08 19.35
CA ASN A 230 2.67 -23.92 19.19
C ASN A 230 2.23 -24.06 17.72
N GLY A 231 2.80 -23.26 16.82
CA GLY A 231 2.50 -23.31 15.39
C GLY A 231 2.85 -24.66 14.78
N ARG A 232 1.90 -25.22 14.04
CA ARG A 232 2.05 -26.46 13.26
C ARG A 232 2.14 -26.12 11.77
N ASN A 233 2.71 -27.02 10.98
CA ASN A 233 2.59 -26.91 9.54
C ASN A 233 1.13 -27.22 9.15
N ALA A 234 0.39 -26.18 8.75
CA ALA A 234 -1.02 -26.26 8.39
C ALA A 234 -1.24 -26.39 6.88
N PHE A 235 -0.16 -26.37 6.07
CA PHE A 235 -0.23 -26.28 4.62
C PHE A 235 0.38 -27.48 3.92
N THR A 236 -0.30 -27.94 2.87
CA THR A 236 0.17 -29.03 2.00
C THR A 236 0.78 -28.43 0.74
N PRO A 237 2.02 -28.80 0.35
CA PRO A 237 2.60 -28.32 -0.89
C PRO A 237 1.75 -28.66 -2.12
N ALA A 238 1.45 -27.67 -2.96
CA ALA A 238 0.75 -27.88 -4.22
C ALA A 238 1.70 -28.45 -5.28
N THR A 239 1.14 -29.19 -6.23
CA THR A 239 1.89 -29.64 -7.41
C THR A 239 2.04 -28.48 -8.40
N LEU A 240 3.26 -28.10 -8.72
CA LEU A 240 3.59 -27.05 -9.67
C LEU A 240 4.04 -27.62 -11.02
N PRO A 241 3.86 -26.88 -12.14
CA PRO A 241 4.46 -27.24 -13.43
C PRO A 241 5.97 -27.37 -13.34
N SER A 242 6.54 -28.30 -14.10
CA SER A 242 8.00 -28.55 -14.13
C SER A 242 8.80 -27.36 -14.68
N LYS A 243 8.17 -26.53 -15.52
CA LYS A 243 8.74 -25.30 -16.06
C LYS A 243 7.72 -24.16 -15.88
N LEU A 244 8.08 -23.20 -15.05
CA LEU A 244 7.27 -22.01 -14.81
C LEU A 244 7.62 -20.90 -15.78
N ALA A 245 6.63 -20.10 -16.16
CA ALA A 245 6.85 -18.84 -16.84
C ALA A 245 7.58 -17.85 -15.92
N SER A 246 8.26 -16.86 -16.50
CA SER A 246 8.91 -15.82 -15.70
C SER A 246 7.91 -14.74 -15.25
N PRO A 247 8.20 -14.02 -14.16
CA PRO A 247 7.39 -12.85 -13.79
C PRO A 247 7.27 -11.80 -14.91
N ALA A 248 8.33 -11.64 -15.74
CA ALA A 248 8.33 -10.71 -16.87
C ALA A 248 7.40 -11.15 -18.02
N ASP A 249 7.11 -12.44 -18.16
CA ASP A 249 6.14 -12.93 -19.13
C ASP A 249 4.69 -12.74 -18.63
N ILE A 250 4.48 -12.87 -17.32
CA ILE A 250 3.14 -12.83 -16.71
C ILE A 250 2.68 -11.39 -16.42
N ALA A 251 3.57 -10.51 -16.00
CA ALA A 251 3.20 -9.16 -15.58
C ALA A 251 2.44 -8.36 -16.65
N PRO A 252 2.83 -8.35 -17.96
CA PRO A 252 2.06 -7.64 -18.98
C PRO A 252 0.67 -8.23 -19.22
N LEU A 253 0.55 -9.57 -19.16
CA LEU A 253 -0.72 -10.26 -19.30
C LEU A 253 -1.69 -9.84 -18.19
N LEU A 254 -1.21 -9.90 -16.96
CA LEU A 254 -1.97 -9.60 -15.76
C LEU A 254 -2.34 -8.11 -15.70
N ARG A 255 -1.36 -7.21 -15.94
CA ARG A 255 -1.57 -5.76 -15.96
C ARG A 255 -2.63 -5.36 -16.98
N GLY A 256 -2.63 -5.97 -18.15
CA GLY A 256 -3.64 -5.73 -19.16
C GLY A 256 -5.04 -6.24 -18.78
N ALA A 257 -5.12 -7.36 -18.06
CA ALA A 257 -6.39 -7.94 -17.63
C ALA A 257 -7.07 -7.15 -16.51
N VAL A 258 -6.29 -6.52 -15.61
CA VAL A 258 -6.83 -5.69 -14.51
C VAL A 258 -7.12 -4.25 -14.93
N ALA A 259 -6.84 -3.85 -16.17
CA ALA A 259 -7.19 -2.54 -16.68
C ALA A 259 -8.72 -2.42 -16.86
N VAL A 260 -9.28 -1.28 -16.44
CA VAL A 260 -10.72 -1.02 -16.56
C VAL A 260 -11.02 -0.43 -17.93
N ASP A 261 -11.80 -1.14 -18.74
CA ASP A 261 -12.27 -0.64 -20.05
C ASP A 261 -13.27 0.50 -19.85
N LYS A 262 -13.02 1.64 -20.50
CA LYS A 262 -13.87 2.84 -20.52
C LYS A 262 -14.62 3.02 -21.86
N GLY A 263 -14.50 2.05 -22.73
CA GLY A 263 -15.01 2.13 -24.11
C GLY A 263 -14.12 2.94 -25.05
N GLU A 264 -14.37 2.80 -26.35
CA GLU A 264 -13.66 3.51 -27.42
C GLU A 264 -12.12 3.31 -27.38
N GLY A 265 -11.64 2.16 -26.91
CA GLY A 265 -10.22 1.85 -26.78
C GLY A 265 -9.49 2.59 -25.65
N ARG A 266 -10.24 3.20 -24.73
CA ARG A 266 -9.70 3.88 -23.54
C ARG A 266 -9.72 2.95 -22.34
N TYR A 267 -8.65 2.98 -21.55
CA TYR A 267 -8.49 2.15 -20.37
C TYR A 267 -8.00 2.97 -19.19
N ASP A 268 -8.60 2.78 -18.01
CA ASP A 268 -7.97 3.14 -16.75
C ASP A 268 -6.95 2.05 -16.44
N ARG A 269 -5.67 2.37 -16.65
CA ARG A 269 -4.56 1.43 -16.48
C ARG A 269 -4.05 1.43 -15.04
N MET A 270 -3.45 0.33 -14.65
CA MET A 270 -2.73 0.20 -13.39
C MET A 270 -1.27 -0.15 -13.67
N VAL A 271 -0.37 0.19 -12.75
CA VAL A 271 0.95 -0.42 -12.69
C VAL A 271 0.87 -1.67 -11.83
N SER A 272 1.78 -2.62 -12.05
CA SER A 272 1.87 -3.85 -11.28
C SER A 272 3.27 -3.99 -10.70
N VAL A 273 3.36 -4.14 -9.38
CA VAL A 273 4.61 -4.39 -8.65
C VAL A 273 4.67 -5.87 -8.29
N PHE A 274 5.78 -6.51 -8.62
CA PHE A 274 6.01 -7.91 -8.28
C PHE A 274 6.83 -8.04 -7.01
N ARG A 275 6.47 -9.03 -6.17
CA ARG A 275 7.24 -9.42 -4.98
C ARG A 275 7.25 -10.92 -4.79
N ALA A 276 8.42 -11.45 -4.43
CA ALA A 276 8.60 -12.83 -4.02
C ALA A 276 9.67 -12.91 -2.92
N SER A 277 9.47 -13.83 -1.99
CA SER A 277 10.43 -14.23 -0.97
C SER A 277 10.18 -15.70 -0.63
N PRO A 278 11.11 -16.39 0.02
CA PRO A 278 10.84 -17.75 0.51
C PRO A 278 9.56 -17.84 1.35
N ALA A 279 9.32 -16.90 2.25
CA ALA A 279 8.12 -16.88 3.09
C ALA A 279 6.82 -16.70 2.29
N ILE A 280 6.84 -15.85 1.26
CA ILE A 280 5.70 -15.70 0.33
C ILE A 280 5.46 -16.99 -0.41
N LEU A 281 6.51 -17.58 -1.01
CA LEU A 281 6.40 -18.79 -1.82
C LEU A 281 5.94 -20.01 -1.01
N ASP A 282 6.41 -20.16 0.23
CA ASP A 282 5.99 -21.24 1.13
C ASP A 282 4.48 -21.22 1.38
N PHE A 283 3.89 -20.03 1.52
CA PHE A 283 2.45 -19.88 1.73
C PHE A 283 1.64 -20.00 0.45
N ILE A 284 2.03 -19.30 -0.62
CA ILE A 284 1.23 -19.29 -1.87
C ILE A 284 1.31 -20.59 -2.66
N ASN A 285 2.34 -21.43 -2.42
CA ASN A 285 2.47 -22.76 -2.99
C ASN A 285 1.69 -23.83 -2.22
N ALA A 286 0.86 -23.44 -1.27
CA ALA A 286 -0.01 -24.36 -0.57
C ALA A 286 -1.24 -24.76 -1.40
N ALA A 287 -1.68 -26.00 -1.29
CA ALA A 287 -2.91 -26.48 -1.94
C ALA A 287 -4.15 -25.74 -1.42
N GLU A 288 -4.12 -25.27 -0.18
CA GLU A 288 -5.19 -24.56 0.53
C GLU A 288 -5.26 -23.06 0.18
N ILE A 289 -4.35 -22.52 -0.63
CA ILE A 289 -4.22 -21.05 -0.84
C ILE A 289 -5.52 -20.39 -1.33
N ARG A 290 -6.32 -21.07 -2.14
CA ARG A 290 -7.60 -20.56 -2.63
C ARG A 290 -8.65 -20.43 -1.52
N ASP A 291 -8.70 -21.41 -0.62
CA ASP A 291 -9.57 -21.37 0.56
C ASP A 291 -9.12 -20.23 1.50
N MET A 292 -7.82 -20.12 1.76
CA MET A 292 -7.27 -19.04 2.58
C MET A 292 -7.61 -17.66 2.03
N ALA A 293 -7.41 -17.44 0.73
CA ALA A 293 -7.74 -16.17 0.07
C ALA A 293 -9.24 -15.84 0.11
N ALA A 294 -10.11 -16.86 0.02
CA ALA A 294 -11.56 -16.69 0.05
C ALA A 294 -12.11 -16.35 1.45
N ARG A 295 -11.35 -16.59 2.52
CA ARG A 295 -11.79 -16.28 3.90
C ARG A 295 -11.80 -14.77 4.19
N GLY A 296 -10.99 -13.96 3.49
CA GLY A 296 -10.98 -12.50 3.63
C GLY A 296 -9.66 -11.93 4.12
N VAL A 297 -9.72 -10.68 4.57
CA VAL A 297 -8.55 -9.90 5.03
C VAL A 297 -8.41 -9.96 6.55
N SER A 298 -7.16 -9.89 7.04
CA SER A 298 -6.85 -10.04 8.48
C SER A 298 -7.28 -8.85 9.34
N THR A 299 -7.46 -7.68 8.76
CA THR A 299 -8.12 -6.54 9.42
C THR A 299 -9.02 -5.82 8.42
N PRO A 300 -10.16 -5.25 8.86
CA PRO A 300 -11.12 -4.68 7.93
C PRO A 300 -10.59 -3.48 7.13
N ASP A 301 -9.66 -2.69 7.66
CA ASP A 301 -9.05 -1.54 6.99
C ASP A 301 -8.18 -1.92 5.77
N LEU A 302 -7.78 -3.20 5.64
CA LEU A 302 -7.08 -3.68 4.46
C LEU A 302 -7.97 -3.73 3.21
N SER A 303 -9.30 -3.76 3.36
CA SER A 303 -10.26 -3.83 2.24
C SER A 303 -10.09 -2.68 1.24
N ILE A 304 -9.80 -1.47 1.71
CA ILE A 304 -9.53 -0.32 0.82
C ILE A 304 -8.21 -0.46 0.04
N ARG A 305 -7.35 -1.42 0.41
CA ARG A 305 -6.04 -1.67 -0.23
C ARG A 305 -6.04 -2.90 -1.12
N ILE A 306 -6.63 -4.01 -0.67
CA ILE A 306 -6.62 -5.29 -1.39
C ILE A 306 -8.02 -5.89 -1.61
N LYS A 307 -9.07 -5.09 -1.49
CA LYS A 307 -10.47 -5.51 -1.64
C LYS A 307 -10.87 -6.55 -0.58
N THR A 308 -11.75 -7.46 -0.92
CA THR A 308 -12.20 -8.55 -0.01
C THR A 308 -11.12 -9.60 0.23
N GLY A 309 -9.98 -9.52 -0.46
CA GLY A 309 -8.85 -10.43 -0.35
C GLY A 309 -8.08 -10.55 -1.67
N PRO A 310 -7.02 -11.36 -1.73
CA PRO A 310 -6.23 -11.56 -2.94
C PRO A 310 -6.95 -12.46 -3.95
N MET A 311 -6.77 -12.15 -5.25
CA MET A 311 -7.09 -13.09 -6.32
C MET A 311 -6.01 -14.15 -6.42
N VAL A 312 -6.37 -15.42 -6.60
CA VAL A 312 -5.43 -16.54 -6.77
C VAL A 312 -5.52 -17.10 -8.18
N LEU A 313 -4.41 -17.07 -8.91
CA LEU A 313 -4.27 -17.73 -10.21
C LEU A 313 -3.69 -19.14 -10.05
N PRO A 314 -3.84 -20.04 -11.03
CA PRO A 314 -3.05 -21.27 -11.09
C PRO A 314 -1.59 -20.94 -11.43
N ALA A 315 -0.67 -21.87 -11.14
CA ALA A 315 0.73 -21.75 -11.52
C ALA A 315 0.89 -21.71 -13.04
N PRO A 316 1.66 -20.76 -13.64
CA PRO A 316 1.80 -20.61 -15.08
C PRO A 316 2.86 -21.56 -15.65
N ALA A 317 2.49 -22.42 -16.58
CA ALA A 317 3.46 -23.15 -17.39
C ALA A 317 4.09 -22.24 -18.46
N SER A 318 5.40 -22.41 -18.72
CA SER A 318 6.14 -21.52 -19.63
C SER A 318 5.85 -21.76 -21.12
N ASP A 319 5.23 -22.86 -21.47
CA ASP A 319 4.96 -23.30 -22.84
C ASP A 319 3.57 -22.91 -23.35
N ASP A 320 2.69 -22.36 -22.51
CA ASP A 320 1.34 -21.92 -22.89
C ASP A 320 0.97 -20.54 -22.33
N LEU A 321 1.69 -19.51 -22.69
CA LEU A 321 1.37 -18.13 -22.29
C LEU A 321 0.05 -17.61 -22.91
N ALA A 322 -0.31 -18.08 -24.10
CA ALA A 322 -1.55 -17.66 -24.76
C ALA A 322 -2.79 -18.24 -24.05
N GLY A 323 -2.76 -19.53 -23.72
CA GLY A 323 -3.80 -20.17 -22.91
C GLY A 323 -3.85 -19.59 -21.51
N TYR A 324 -2.70 -19.29 -20.90
CA TYR A 324 -2.65 -18.67 -19.59
C TYR A 324 -3.28 -17.27 -19.55
N ARG A 325 -3.18 -16.50 -20.64
CA ARG A 325 -3.91 -15.21 -20.73
C ARG A 325 -5.42 -15.41 -20.61
N ALA A 326 -5.99 -16.42 -21.25
CA ALA A 326 -7.43 -16.71 -21.12
C ALA A 326 -7.81 -17.10 -19.68
N VAL A 327 -6.94 -17.84 -19.00
CA VAL A 327 -7.10 -18.16 -17.57
C VAL A 327 -7.10 -16.90 -16.71
N ILE A 328 -6.17 -15.97 -16.94
CA ILE A 328 -6.14 -14.67 -16.24
C ILE A 328 -7.44 -13.90 -16.46
N ASP A 329 -7.87 -13.75 -17.73
CA ASP A 329 -9.09 -13.01 -18.09
C ASP A 329 -10.32 -13.62 -17.37
N GLN A 330 -10.42 -14.95 -17.29
CA GLN A 330 -11.49 -15.66 -16.57
C GLN A 330 -11.47 -15.38 -15.07
N HIS A 331 -10.30 -15.43 -14.43
CA HIS A 331 -10.19 -15.21 -12.97
C HIS A 331 -10.46 -13.75 -12.60
N VAL A 332 -10.00 -12.80 -13.41
CA VAL A 332 -10.31 -11.38 -13.19
C VAL A 332 -11.83 -11.13 -13.34
N ALA A 333 -12.47 -11.72 -14.35
CA ALA A 333 -13.92 -11.61 -14.51
C ALA A 333 -14.68 -12.23 -13.33
N ALA A 334 -14.25 -13.40 -12.86
CA ALA A 334 -14.87 -14.06 -11.70
C ALA A 334 -14.69 -13.23 -10.41
N PHE A 335 -13.50 -12.67 -10.18
CA PHE A 335 -13.25 -11.78 -9.04
C PHE A 335 -14.13 -10.52 -9.10
N ALA A 336 -14.23 -9.89 -10.26
CA ALA A 336 -15.06 -8.70 -10.46
C ALA A 336 -16.56 -9.00 -10.27
N ALA A 337 -17.02 -10.17 -10.68
CA ALA A 337 -18.40 -10.62 -10.46
C ALA A 337 -18.68 -10.87 -8.99
N ASP A 338 -17.79 -11.56 -8.26
CA ASP A 338 -17.91 -11.80 -6.81
C ASP A 338 -17.91 -10.48 -6.02
N TYR A 339 -17.02 -9.54 -6.37
CA TYR A 339 -16.99 -8.22 -5.73
C TYR A 339 -18.27 -7.41 -6.02
N THR A 340 -18.80 -7.52 -7.22
CA THR A 340 -20.06 -6.85 -7.60
C THR A 340 -21.24 -7.42 -6.80
N GLU A 341 -21.28 -8.74 -6.61
CA GLU A 341 -22.32 -9.37 -5.80
C GLU A 341 -22.16 -9.06 -4.31
N TYR A 342 -20.92 -9.05 -3.81
CA TYR A 342 -20.60 -8.57 -2.46
C TYR A 342 -21.12 -7.14 -2.23
N PHE A 343 -20.91 -6.23 -3.19
CA PHE A 343 -21.45 -4.88 -3.09
C PHE A 343 -22.97 -4.89 -3.07
N ARG A 344 -23.62 -5.52 -4.05
CA ARG A 344 -25.09 -5.50 -4.21
C ARG A 344 -25.82 -6.09 -3.02
N SER A 345 -25.37 -7.26 -2.54
CA SER A 345 -26.02 -7.95 -1.43
C SER A 345 -25.92 -7.17 -0.12
N ASN A 346 -24.83 -6.43 0.09
CA ASN A 346 -24.63 -5.66 1.32
C ASN A 346 -25.23 -4.25 1.23
N ASP A 347 -25.17 -3.57 0.07
CA ASP A 347 -25.77 -2.25 -0.13
C ASP A 347 -27.32 -2.29 0.00
N ALA A 348 -27.91 -3.45 -0.26
CA ALA A 348 -29.35 -3.67 -0.08
C ALA A 348 -29.81 -3.81 1.39
N ARG A 349 -28.89 -3.82 2.37
CA ARG A 349 -29.23 -4.00 3.80
C ARG A 349 -29.82 -2.76 4.46
N ASP A 350 -29.61 -1.58 3.87
CA ASP A 350 -30.09 -0.29 4.36
C ASP A 350 -30.41 0.69 3.21
N ASP A 351 -30.94 1.87 3.55
CA ASP A 351 -31.33 2.90 2.58
C ASP A 351 -30.17 3.87 2.21
N VAL A 352 -28.96 3.65 2.73
CA VAL A 352 -27.80 4.50 2.45
C VAL A 352 -27.30 4.21 1.03
N LYS A 353 -27.31 5.20 0.17
CA LYS A 353 -26.81 5.09 -1.20
C LYS A 353 -25.29 5.18 -1.23
N ARG A 354 -24.63 4.10 -1.68
CA ARG A 354 -23.18 4.02 -1.86
C ARG A 354 -22.82 3.90 -3.34
N THR A 355 -21.61 4.28 -3.68
CA THR A 355 -21.07 4.09 -5.04
C THR A 355 -20.05 2.97 -5.01
N MET A 356 -20.30 1.93 -5.79
CA MET A 356 -19.38 0.79 -5.90
C MET A 356 -18.01 1.25 -6.41
N LEU A 357 -16.96 0.84 -5.71
CA LEU A 357 -15.58 0.98 -6.17
C LEU A 357 -15.35 0.11 -7.41
N ASP A 358 -14.33 0.41 -8.22
CA ASP A 358 -14.00 -0.48 -9.34
C ASP A 358 -13.71 -1.90 -8.83
N PRO A 359 -14.21 -2.96 -9.50
CA PRO A 359 -14.20 -4.32 -8.98
C PRO A 359 -12.89 -5.07 -9.25
N MET A 360 -11.86 -4.42 -9.82
CA MET A 360 -10.63 -5.10 -10.21
C MET A 360 -9.78 -5.49 -9.00
N PRO A 361 -9.10 -6.65 -9.03
CA PRO A 361 -8.22 -7.08 -7.94
C PRO A 361 -7.06 -6.11 -7.74
N ARG A 362 -6.64 -5.94 -6.49
CA ARG A 362 -5.48 -5.14 -6.11
C ARG A 362 -4.27 -5.99 -5.74
N LEU A 363 -4.50 -7.23 -5.38
CA LEU A 363 -3.47 -8.20 -5.05
C LEU A 363 -3.75 -9.51 -5.77
N THR A 364 -2.75 -10.05 -6.46
CA THR A 364 -2.84 -11.33 -7.16
C THR A 364 -1.72 -12.26 -6.71
N LEU A 365 -2.07 -13.43 -6.25
CA LEU A 365 -1.13 -14.49 -5.87
C LEU A 365 -0.97 -15.47 -7.03
N VAL A 366 0.28 -15.80 -7.37
CA VAL A 366 0.62 -16.69 -8.46
C VAL A 366 1.55 -17.79 -7.94
N PRO A 367 1.02 -18.98 -7.59
CA PRO A 367 1.83 -20.10 -7.13
C PRO A 367 3.00 -20.38 -8.05
N GLY A 368 4.15 -20.64 -7.47
CA GLY A 368 5.41 -20.84 -8.19
C GLY A 368 6.16 -19.57 -8.56
N LEU A 369 5.52 -18.40 -8.55
CA LEU A 369 6.16 -17.11 -8.89
C LEU A 369 6.27 -16.16 -7.70
N GLY A 370 5.16 -15.80 -7.09
CA GLY A 370 5.08 -14.74 -6.10
C GLY A 370 3.73 -14.02 -6.14
N MET A 371 3.73 -12.73 -5.81
CA MET A 371 2.52 -11.91 -5.84
C MET A 371 2.72 -10.63 -6.65
N PHE A 372 1.60 -10.12 -7.17
CA PHE A 372 1.53 -8.86 -7.90
C PHE A 372 0.53 -7.92 -7.20
N GLY A 373 1.00 -6.73 -6.82
CA GLY A 373 0.14 -5.64 -6.38
C GLY A 373 -0.22 -4.73 -7.54
N HIS A 374 -1.48 -4.32 -7.64
CA HIS A 374 -1.99 -3.48 -8.71
C HIS A 374 -2.49 -2.15 -8.15
N GLY A 375 -2.08 -1.05 -8.77
CA GLY A 375 -2.49 0.29 -8.33
C GLY A 375 -2.44 1.30 -9.47
N ARG A 376 -3.18 2.42 -9.31
CA ARG A 376 -3.11 3.53 -10.26
C ARG A 376 -1.78 4.26 -10.24
N THR A 377 -1.04 4.13 -9.14
CA THR A 377 0.32 4.63 -8.99
C THR A 377 1.25 3.51 -8.53
N PHE A 378 2.55 3.69 -8.73
CA PHE A 378 3.55 2.77 -8.19
C PHE A 378 3.44 2.65 -6.66
N LYS A 379 3.12 3.76 -5.98
CA LYS A 379 2.89 3.77 -4.53
C LYS A 379 1.72 2.87 -4.14
N ASP A 380 0.58 2.97 -4.83
CA ASP A 380 -0.60 2.15 -4.52
C ASP A 380 -0.33 0.67 -4.77
N ALA A 381 0.37 0.33 -5.86
CA ALA A 381 0.77 -1.04 -6.16
C ALA A 381 1.76 -1.60 -5.13
N THR A 382 2.69 -0.76 -4.63
CA THR A 382 3.62 -1.10 -3.55
C THR A 382 2.87 -1.34 -2.24
N ILE A 383 1.93 -0.47 -1.88
CA ILE A 383 1.07 -0.66 -0.70
C ILE A 383 0.32 -1.99 -0.79
N ALA A 384 -0.19 -2.36 -1.96
CA ALA A 384 -0.91 -3.63 -2.13
C ALA A 384 -0.03 -4.86 -1.86
N VAL A 385 1.25 -4.86 -2.27
CA VAL A 385 2.17 -5.97 -1.94
C VAL A 385 2.67 -5.93 -0.50
N ASP A 386 2.87 -4.75 0.10
CA ASP A 386 3.23 -4.63 1.52
C ASP A 386 2.12 -5.19 2.41
N VAL A 387 0.88 -4.79 2.13
CA VAL A 387 -0.32 -5.32 2.80
C VAL A 387 -0.51 -6.81 2.52
N GLY A 388 -0.21 -7.25 1.30
CA GLY A 388 -0.23 -8.67 0.94
C GLY A 388 0.74 -9.52 1.75
N GLU A 389 1.94 -9.01 2.01
CA GLU A 389 2.96 -9.68 2.84
C GLU A 389 2.51 -9.77 4.30
N MET A 390 1.97 -8.68 4.85
CA MET A 390 1.35 -8.67 6.18
C MET A 390 0.18 -9.66 6.29
N TRP A 391 -0.72 -9.69 5.29
CA TRP A 391 -1.84 -10.64 5.25
C TRP A 391 -1.37 -12.09 5.21
N ILE A 392 -0.33 -12.41 4.41
CA ILE A 392 0.28 -13.75 4.34
C ILE A 392 0.79 -14.15 5.72
N GLU A 393 1.52 -13.28 6.42
CA GLU A 393 2.08 -13.56 7.73
C GLU A 393 0.95 -13.81 8.75
N ALA A 394 -0.02 -12.90 8.86
CA ALA A 394 -1.12 -13.02 9.80
C ALA A 394 -1.99 -14.27 9.53
N ALA A 395 -2.36 -14.52 8.28
CA ALA A 395 -3.20 -15.67 7.90
C ALA A 395 -2.48 -17.01 8.11
N ARG A 396 -1.19 -17.09 7.73
CA ARG A 396 -0.33 -18.27 7.96
C ARG A 396 -0.21 -18.58 9.45
N ASP A 397 0.10 -17.57 10.24
CA ASP A 397 0.33 -17.72 11.66
C ASP A 397 -0.97 -18.06 12.39
N ALA A 398 -2.10 -17.45 12.02
CA ALA A 398 -3.42 -17.79 12.52
C ALA A 398 -3.80 -19.25 12.22
N GLU A 399 -3.61 -19.72 10.97
CA GLU A 399 -3.90 -21.11 10.60
C GLU A 399 -2.96 -22.10 11.29
N SER A 400 -1.74 -21.70 11.61
CA SER A 400 -0.76 -22.55 12.28
C SER A 400 -1.15 -22.88 13.73
N VAL A 401 -1.77 -21.95 14.45
CA VAL A 401 -2.16 -22.12 15.87
C VAL A 401 -3.64 -22.42 16.07
N GLY A 402 -4.46 -22.35 15.00
CA GLY A 402 -5.88 -22.59 15.06
C GLY A 402 -6.50 -22.66 13.67
N ARG A 403 -7.51 -21.83 13.42
CA ARG A 403 -8.12 -21.63 12.10
C ARG A 403 -8.26 -20.15 11.83
N PHE A 404 -7.66 -19.67 10.76
CA PHE A 404 -7.84 -18.29 10.32
C PHE A 404 -9.30 -17.99 10.00
N GLU A 405 -9.91 -17.13 10.78
CA GLU A 405 -11.29 -16.70 10.67
C GLU A 405 -11.37 -15.19 10.90
N PRO A 406 -11.15 -14.40 9.84
CA PRO A 406 -11.21 -12.95 9.90
C PRO A 406 -12.65 -12.42 10.01
N VAL A 407 -12.80 -11.09 9.94
CA VAL A 407 -14.10 -10.42 9.97
C VAL A 407 -15.04 -10.91 8.86
N SER A 408 -16.34 -10.93 9.14
CA SER A 408 -17.36 -11.37 8.17
C SER A 408 -17.46 -10.43 6.97
N ARG A 409 -17.92 -10.92 5.81
CA ARG A 409 -18.14 -10.08 4.62
C ARG A 409 -19.10 -8.90 4.85
N PRO A 410 -20.22 -9.05 5.60
CA PRO A 410 -21.07 -7.91 5.95
C PRO A 410 -20.36 -6.83 6.78
N ASP A 411 -19.61 -7.24 7.81
CA ASP A 411 -18.86 -6.31 8.66
C ASP A 411 -17.70 -5.63 7.89
N LEU A 412 -17.06 -6.39 6.99
CA LEU A 412 -16.04 -5.85 6.08
C LEU A 412 -16.63 -4.78 5.16
N PHE A 413 -17.85 -5.00 4.62
CA PHE A 413 -18.54 -4.04 3.78
C PHE A 413 -18.85 -2.75 4.54
N ASP A 414 -19.30 -2.85 5.77
CA ASP A 414 -19.66 -1.70 6.59
C ASP A 414 -18.44 -0.78 6.79
N LEU A 415 -17.23 -1.34 6.92
CA LEU A 415 -16.00 -0.56 6.98
C LEU A 415 -15.53 -0.09 5.60
N GLU A 416 -15.47 -0.96 4.59
CA GLU A 416 -14.96 -0.60 3.26
C GLU A 416 -15.76 0.56 2.65
N TYR A 417 -17.09 0.57 2.84
CA TYR A 417 -17.98 1.60 2.32
C TYR A 417 -18.35 2.67 3.35
N TRP A 418 -17.66 2.69 4.47
CA TRP A 418 -17.78 3.76 5.45
C TRP A 418 -17.26 5.09 4.89
N SER A 419 -18.03 6.17 5.06
CA SER A 419 -17.67 7.49 4.49
C SER A 419 -16.29 7.97 4.94
N LEU A 420 -15.92 7.70 6.20
CA LEU A 420 -14.63 8.09 6.77
C LEU A 420 -13.46 7.22 6.25
N GLU A 421 -13.72 5.97 5.93
CA GLU A 421 -12.73 5.09 5.30
C GLU A 421 -12.56 5.44 3.81
N GLN A 422 -13.67 5.69 3.12
CA GLN A 422 -13.65 6.16 1.73
C GLN A 422 -12.94 7.51 1.56
N ALA A 423 -12.98 8.38 2.56
CA ALA A 423 -12.23 9.64 2.55
C ALA A 423 -10.71 9.45 2.44
N LYS A 424 -10.17 8.31 2.90
CA LYS A 424 -8.75 7.96 2.74
C LYS A 424 -8.37 7.64 1.28
N LEU A 425 -9.35 7.28 0.44
CA LEU A 425 -9.17 7.04 -0.99
C LEU A 425 -9.35 8.33 -1.82
N ALA A 426 -9.93 9.38 -1.23
CA ALA A 426 -10.13 10.66 -1.89
C ALA A 426 -8.77 11.33 -2.12
N GLY A 427 -8.27 11.25 -3.34
CA GLY A 427 -7.03 11.87 -3.79
C GLY A 427 -7.28 13.05 -4.73
N ALA A 428 -6.20 13.71 -5.19
CA ALA A 428 -6.27 14.67 -6.27
C ALA A 428 -6.81 14.01 -7.56
N LYS A 429 -7.49 14.80 -8.38
CA LYS A 429 -7.99 14.33 -9.68
C LYS A 429 -6.85 13.64 -10.45
N PRO A 430 -7.07 12.43 -11.00
CA PRO A 430 -6.03 11.73 -11.75
C PRO A 430 -5.51 12.59 -12.91
N LYS A 431 -4.20 12.62 -13.09
CA LYS A 431 -3.55 13.28 -14.22
C LYS A 431 -3.74 12.45 -15.50
N PRO A 432 -3.56 13.04 -16.70
CA PRO A 432 -3.84 12.38 -17.98
C PRO A 432 -3.14 11.03 -18.19
N PHE A 433 -1.91 10.88 -17.67
CA PHE A 433 -1.12 9.65 -17.82
C PHE A 433 -1.01 8.82 -16.53
N THR A 434 -1.88 9.05 -15.55
CA THR A 434 -1.92 8.21 -14.33
C THR A 434 -2.11 6.72 -14.69
N GLY A 435 -1.27 5.85 -14.12
CA GLY A 435 -1.27 4.40 -14.38
C GLY A 435 -0.57 3.99 -15.67
N GLN A 436 -0.01 4.93 -16.43
CA GLN A 436 0.72 4.64 -17.67
C GLN A 436 2.24 4.64 -17.46
N VAL A 437 2.91 3.81 -18.25
CA VAL A 437 4.37 3.64 -18.24
C VAL A 437 4.93 4.12 -19.59
N ALA A 438 5.81 5.12 -19.54
CA ALA A 438 6.45 5.68 -20.72
C ALA A 438 7.95 5.34 -20.75
N ILE A 439 8.46 4.84 -21.88
CA ILE A 439 9.90 4.65 -22.13
C ILE A 439 10.38 5.75 -23.06
N VAL A 440 11.49 6.40 -22.74
CA VAL A 440 12.13 7.46 -23.55
C VAL A 440 13.59 7.07 -23.82
N THR A 441 13.95 6.82 -25.09
CA THR A 441 15.34 6.56 -25.48
C THR A 441 16.11 7.87 -25.67
N GLY A 442 17.40 7.89 -25.34
CA GLY A 442 18.19 9.13 -25.27
C GLY A 442 17.68 10.04 -24.15
N GLY A 443 17.20 9.45 -23.05
CA GLY A 443 16.52 10.13 -21.95
C GLY A 443 17.39 11.07 -21.14
N ALA A 444 18.72 10.95 -21.24
CA ALA A 444 19.69 11.86 -20.61
C ALA A 444 20.06 13.06 -21.48
N GLY A 445 19.72 13.03 -22.78
CA GLY A 445 19.92 14.14 -23.72
C GLY A 445 18.94 15.29 -23.48
N ALA A 446 19.21 16.47 -24.03
CA ALA A 446 18.41 17.67 -23.79
C ALA A 446 16.92 17.48 -24.13
N ILE A 447 16.60 16.92 -25.31
CA ILE A 447 15.22 16.66 -25.76
C ILE A 447 14.61 15.54 -24.91
N GLY A 448 15.31 14.40 -24.77
CA GLY A 448 14.82 13.26 -24.01
C GLY A 448 14.52 13.59 -22.55
N ALA A 449 15.41 14.34 -21.87
CA ALA A 449 15.20 14.75 -20.49
C ALA A 449 13.98 15.69 -20.32
N ALA A 450 13.73 16.56 -21.29
CA ALA A 450 12.52 17.40 -21.28
C ALA A 450 11.25 16.54 -21.45
N VAL A 451 11.26 15.54 -22.34
CA VAL A 451 10.17 14.58 -22.53
C VAL A 451 9.91 13.75 -21.27
N VAL A 452 10.98 13.23 -20.63
CA VAL A 452 10.89 12.51 -19.36
C VAL A 452 10.18 13.35 -18.30
N LYS A 453 10.60 14.59 -18.12
CA LYS A 453 9.99 15.52 -17.15
C LYS A 453 8.52 15.81 -17.47
N ALA A 454 8.19 16.05 -18.74
CA ALA A 454 6.84 16.36 -19.16
C ALA A 454 5.86 15.19 -18.89
N PHE A 455 6.21 13.96 -19.28
CA PHE A 455 5.39 12.79 -18.99
C PHE A 455 5.23 12.53 -17.48
N ALA A 456 6.31 12.64 -16.71
CA ALA A 456 6.24 12.47 -15.25
C ALA A 456 5.37 13.54 -14.59
N ALA A 457 5.45 14.80 -15.03
CA ALA A 457 4.61 15.88 -14.55
C ALA A 457 3.12 15.63 -14.80
N GLU A 458 2.77 14.96 -15.90
CA GLU A 458 1.40 14.58 -16.26
C GLU A 458 0.97 13.21 -15.73
N GLY A 459 1.77 12.61 -14.83
CA GLY A 459 1.39 11.43 -14.06
C GLY A 459 1.89 10.09 -14.59
N ALA A 460 2.63 10.04 -15.69
CA ALA A 460 3.25 8.80 -16.15
C ALA A 460 4.42 8.36 -15.26
N HIS A 461 4.63 7.05 -15.11
CA HIS A 461 5.89 6.49 -14.65
C HIS A 461 6.85 6.39 -15.82
N VAL A 462 8.05 7.01 -15.73
CA VAL A 462 8.92 7.11 -16.88
C VAL A 462 10.19 6.29 -16.70
N VAL A 463 10.56 5.55 -17.76
CA VAL A 463 11.82 4.84 -17.88
C VAL A 463 12.69 5.61 -18.87
N ALA A 464 13.73 6.28 -18.37
CA ALA A 464 14.71 6.98 -19.18
C ALA A 464 15.82 6.00 -19.59
N LEU A 465 15.95 5.72 -20.88
CA LEU A 465 17.01 4.87 -21.44
C LEU A 465 18.10 5.74 -22.05
N ASP A 466 19.35 5.52 -21.68
CA ASP A 466 20.50 6.22 -22.28
C ASP A 466 21.76 5.34 -22.19
N LEU A 467 22.76 5.61 -23.03
CA LEU A 467 24.09 5.00 -22.89
C LEU A 467 24.72 5.35 -21.53
N ASP A 468 24.49 6.59 -21.07
CA ASP A 468 24.93 7.07 -19.77
C ASP A 468 23.83 6.80 -18.72
N GLY A 469 23.90 5.62 -18.09
CA GLY A 469 22.92 5.20 -17.09
C GLY A 469 22.87 6.09 -15.85
N GLU A 470 24.00 6.72 -15.45
CA GLU A 470 24.05 7.61 -14.28
C GLU A 470 23.28 8.91 -14.57
N LYS A 471 23.49 9.50 -15.74
CA LYS A 471 22.71 10.67 -16.16
C LYS A 471 21.23 10.34 -16.34
N ALA A 472 20.90 9.18 -16.93
CA ALA A 472 19.52 8.73 -17.06
C ALA A 472 18.86 8.61 -15.68
N ALA A 473 19.55 8.00 -14.69
CA ALA A 473 19.06 7.90 -13.32
C ALA A 473 18.87 9.28 -12.64
N ALA A 474 19.81 10.21 -12.87
CA ALA A 474 19.71 11.58 -12.34
C ALA A 474 18.50 12.33 -12.93
N VAL A 475 18.27 12.22 -14.26
CA VAL A 475 17.10 12.81 -14.93
C VAL A 475 15.79 12.21 -14.41
N ALA A 476 15.71 10.90 -14.30
CA ALA A 476 14.53 10.20 -13.79
C ALA A 476 14.23 10.60 -12.34
N LYS A 477 15.24 10.65 -11.47
CA LYS A 477 15.10 11.11 -10.08
C LYS A 477 14.57 12.54 -10.00
N ALA A 478 15.12 13.44 -10.83
CA ALA A 478 14.68 14.85 -10.88
C ALA A 478 13.26 15.02 -11.45
N ALA A 479 12.82 14.13 -12.33
CA ALA A 479 11.46 14.12 -12.86
C ALA A 479 10.42 13.65 -11.82
N GLY A 480 10.83 12.84 -10.86
CA GLY A 480 9.93 12.31 -9.81
C GLY A 480 8.99 11.20 -10.31
N ASN A 481 7.87 11.06 -9.64
CA ASN A 481 6.81 10.06 -9.93
C ASN A 481 7.33 8.63 -10.06
N ASN A 482 8.30 8.23 -9.22
CA ASN A 482 8.99 6.94 -9.24
C ASN A 482 9.61 6.57 -10.60
N SER A 483 9.97 7.58 -11.42
CA SER A 483 10.68 7.37 -12.68
C SER A 483 12.05 6.72 -12.44
N ILE A 484 12.49 5.88 -13.38
CA ILE A 484 13.80 5.19 -13.30
C ILE A 484 14.65 5.46 -14.53
N GLY A 485 15.97 5.46 -14.36
CA GLY A 485 16.95 5.54 -15.44
C GLY A 485 17.67 4.20 -15.60
N ILE A 486 17.89 3.79 -16.84
CA ILE A 486 18.54 2.51 -17.18
C ILE A 486 19.60 2.76 -18.26
N ALA A 487 20.81 2.24 -18.04
CA ALA A 487 21.83 2.18 -19.08
C ALA A 487 21.36 1.26 -20.21
N CYS A 488 21.33 1.78 -21.45
CA CYS A 488 20.88 1.02 -22.61
C CYS A 488 21.56 1.51 -23.89
N ASP A 489 22.27 0.63 -24.56
CA ASP A 489 22.67 0.83 -25.95
C ASP A 489 21.55 0.34 -26.85
N ILE A 490 20.85 1.25 -27.53
CA ILE A 490 19.74 0.88 -28.40
C ILE A 490 20.18 0.18 -29.68
N THR A 491 21.48 0.22 -30.04
CA THR A 491 22.04 -0.54 -31.18
C THR A 491 22.31 -2.00 -30.84
N ASP A 492 22.29 -2.38 -29.55
CA ASP A 492 22.40 -3.76 -29.10
C ASP A 492 21.00 -4.32 -28.74
N PRO A 493 20.47 -5.28 -29.51
CA PRO A 493 19.17 -5.90 -29.25
C PRO A 493 19.05 -6.55 -27.86
N VAL A 494 20.16 -7.05 -27.30
CA VAL A 494 20.16 -7.68 -25.96
C VAL A 494 20.03 -6.61 -24.89
N SER A 495 20.74 -5.50 -25.03
CA SER A 495 20.62 -4.34 -24.13
C SER A 495 19.21 -3.76 -24.14
N VAL A 496 18.60 -3.60 -25.33
CA VAL A 496 17.21 -3.14 -25.46
C VAL A 496 16.24 -4.11 -24.76
N ARG A 497 16.37 -5.43 -25.03
CA ARG A 497 15.51 -6.44 -24.39
C ARG A 497 15.61 -6.38 -22.87
N THR A 498 16.82 -6.31 -22.34
CA THR A 498 17.08 -6.23 -20.90
C THR A 498 16.48 -4.97 -20.27
N ALA A 499 16.59 -3.83 -20.94
CA ALA A 499 16.00 -2.59 -20.49
C ALA A 499 14.45 -2.65 -20.43
N PHE A 500 13.81 -3.23 -21.43
CA PHE A 500 12.36 -3.44 -21.45
C PHE A 500 11.91 -4.46 -20.39
N ASP A 501 12.63 -5.55 -20.21
CA ASP A 501 12.31 -6.55 -19.18
C ASP A 501 12.46 -5.94 -17.77
N ARG A 502 13.41 -5.02 -17.55
CA ARG A 502 13.53 -4.25 -16.30
C ARG A 502 12.37 -3.28 -16.11
N ALA A 503 11.89 -2.64 -17.16
CA ALA A 503 10.69 -1.79 -17.09
C ALA A 503 9.45 -2.63 -16.69
N ILE A 504 9.30 -3.82 -17.27
CA ILE A 504 8.25 -4.77 -16.91
C ILE A 504 8.38 -5.19 -15.43
N ALA A 505 9.58 -5.57 -15.00
CA ALA A 505 9.81 -5.98 -13.61
C ALA A 505 9.47 -4.88 -12.60
N THR A 506 9.63 -3.61 -12.99
CA THR A 506 9.35 -2.46 -12.11
C THR A 506 7.88 -2.06 -12.13
N PHE A 507 7.25 -1.98 -13.31
CA PHE A 507 5.92 -1.38 -13.49
C PHE A 507 4.87 -2.33 -14.07
N GLY A 508 5.26 -3.55 -14.43
CA GLY A 508 4.38 -4.57 -14.99
C GLY A 508 4.15 -4.46 -16.50
N GLY A 509 4.63 -3.41 -17.17
CA GLY A 509 4.43 -3.27 -18.62
C GLY A 509 4.82 -1.91 -19.18
N VAL A 510 4.37 -1.61 -20.41
CA VAL A 510 4.72 -0.38 -21.16
C VAL A 510 3.50 0.08 -21.99
N ASP A 511 3.23 1.38 -21.99
CA ASP A 511 2.11 1.98 -22.73
C ASP A 511 2.55 2.97 -23.81
N ILE A 512 3.64 3.71 -23.56
CA ILE A 512 4.14 4.77 -24.42
C ILE A 512 5.63 4.54 -24.63
N VAL A 513 6.07 4.64 -25.90
CA VAL A 513 7.51 4.65 -26.19
C VAL A 513 7.83 5.85 -27.06
N VAL A 514 8.74 6.68 -26.59
CA VAL A 514 9.32 7.79 -27.34
C VAL A 514 10.73 7.38 -27.78
N SER A 515 10.84 6.95 -29.02
CA SER A 515 12.10 6.57 -29.65
C SER A 515 12.79 7.83 -30.15
N ASN A 516 13.66 8.39 -29.29
CA ASN A 516 14.24 9.72 -29.46
C ASN A 516 15.78 9.70 -29.60
N ALA A 517 16.45 8.65 -29.15
CA ALA A 517 17.91 8.56 -29.27
C ALA A 517 18.35 8.64 -30.74
N GLY A 518 19.40 9.37 -31.01
CA GLY A 518 19.95 9.53 -32.36
C GLY A 518 21.18 10.40 -32.36
N ALA A 519 21.94 10.35 -33.45
CA ALA A 519 23.09 11.21 -33.69
C ALA A 519 23.22 11.53 -35.19
N ALA A 520 23.84 12.67 -35.47
CA ALA A 520 24.12 13.08 -36.84
C ALA A 520 25.62 12.98 -37.13
N TRP A 521 25.94 12.48 -38.31
CA TRP A 521 27.27 12.46 -38.86
C TRP A 521 27.20 13.06 -40.28
N GLU A 522 28.10 13.95 -40.61
CA GLU A 522 28.14 14.65 -41.89
C GLU A 522 29.40 14.22 -42.67
N SER A 523 29.25 14.00 -43.95
CA SER A 523 30.36 13.74 -44.87
C SER A 523 29.92 14.02 -46.31
N PRO A 524 30.78 14.57 -47.18
CA PRO A 524 30.45 14.69 -48.60
C PRO A 524 30.22 13.33 -49.23
N ILE A 525 29.21 13.20 -50.10
CA ILE A 525 28.82 11.94 -50.71
C ILE A 525 29.95 11.25 -51.47
N ALA A 526 30.82 12.05 -52.12
CA ALA A 526 31.97 11.53 -52.91
C ALA A 526 33.05 10.85 -52.06
N THR A 527 33.10 11.15 -50.75
CA THR A 527 34.15 10.66 -49.83
C THR A 527 33.56 10.01 -48.57
N MET A 528 32.25 9.75 -48.58
CA MET A 528 31.57 9.10 -47.45
C MET A 528 32.21 7.75 -47.17
N ASP A 529 32.60 7.55 -45.92
CA ASP A 529 33.03 6.24 -45.43
C ASP A 529 31.79 5.32 -45.23
N ASP A 530 31.85 4.15 -45.86
CA ASP A 530 30.81 3.14 -45.74
C ASP A 530 30.53 2.72 -44.28
N ALA A 531 31.57 2.65 -43.43
CA ALA A 531 31.41 2.34 -42.03
C ALA A 531 30.62 3.43 -41.27
N LEU A 532 30.86 4.71 -41.59
CA LEU A 532 30.13 5.82 -41.02
C LEU A 532 28.66 5.82 -41.45
N LEU A 533 28.42 5.54 -42.74
CA LEU A 533 27.05 5.42 -43.26
C LEU A 533 26.28 4.28 -42.56
N ARG A 534 26.89 3.09 -42.44
CA ARG A 534 26.29 1.95 -41.74
C ARG A 534 26.02 2.26 -40.27
N LYS A 535 26.93 2.90 -39.58
CA LYS A 535 26.76 3.34 -38.20
C LYS A 535 25.58 4.31 -38.05
N SER A 536 25.40 5.22 -39.03
CA SER A 536 24.27 6.15 -39.04
C SER A 536 22.94 5.41 -39.19
N PHE A 537 22.85 4.44 -40.10
CA PHE A 537 21.64 3.62 -40.26
C PHE A 537 21.39 2.72 -39.05
N GLU A 538 22.43 2.17 -38.46
CA GLU A 538 22.31 1.30 -37.27
C GLU A 538 21.64 2.07 -36.14
N LEU A 539 22.11 3.26 -35.82
CA LEU A 539 21.53 4.07 -34.73
C LEU A 539 20.19 4.69 -35.11
N ASN A 540 20.11 5.35 -36.27
CA ASN A 540 18.95 6.20 -36.58
C ASN A 540 17.78 5.44 -37.26
N PHE A 541 17.94 4.16 -37.59
CA PHE A 541 16.92 3.32 -38.21
C PHE A 541 16.75 1.94 -37.55
N PHE A 542 17.77 1.06 -37.59
CA PHE A 542 17.63 -0.30 -37.10
C PHE A 542 17.40 -0.37 -35.58
N ALA A 543 18.07 0.48 -34.81
CA ALA A 543 17.85 0.57 -33.36
C ALA A 543 16.40 0.95 -33.02
N HIS A 544 15.79 1.89 -33.77
CA HIS A 544 14.39 2.26 -33.56
C HIS A 544 13.43 1.12 -33.88
N GLN A 545 13.75 0.27 -34.89
CA GLN A 545 12.97 -0.93 -35.17
C GLN A 545 13.04 -1.91 -33.98
N THR A 546 14.24 -2.16 -33.43
CA THR A 546 14.44 -3.04 -32.26
C THR A 546 13.65 -2.56 -31.05
N VAL A 547 13.67 -1.25 -30.77
CA VAL A 547 12.88 -0.62 -29.72
C VAL A 547 11.37 -0.84 -29.97
N ALA A 548 10.90 -0.60 -31.21
CA ALA A 548 9.50 -0.79 -31.58
C ALA A 548 9.05 -2.26 -31.45
N GLN A 549 9.88 -3.23 -31.84
CA GLN A 549 9.56 -4.66 -31.69
C GLN A 549 9.33 -5.04 -30.22
N ASN A 550 10.19 -4.59 -29.29
CA ASN A 550 10.04 -4.86 -27.87
C ASN A 550 8.77 -4.19 -27.31
N ALA A 551 8.51 -2.95 -27.69
CA ALA A 551 7.30 -2.24 -27.30
C ALA A 551 6.02 -2.95 -27.75
N VAL A 552 5.92 -3.27 -29.05
CA VAL A 552 4.74 -3.94 -29.64
C VAL A 552 4.51 -5.32 -29.03
N ARG A 553 5.56 -6.09 -28.76
CA ARG A 553 5.46 -7.38 -28.06
C ARG A 553 4.72 -7.24 -26.74
N ILE A 554 5.09 -6.25 -25.91
CA ILE A 554 4.52 -6.01 -24.58
C ILE A 554 3.08 -5.47 -24.71
N MET A 555 2.87 -4.47 -25.56
CA MET A 555 1.55 -3.85 -25.79
C MET A 555 0.52 -4.86 -26.30
N LYS A 556 0.94 -5.80 -27.16
CA LYS A 556 0.08 -6.92 -27.62
C LYS A 556 -0.27 -7.87 -26.47
N ALA A 557 0.68 -8.19 -25.58
CA ALA A 557 0.42 -9.03 -24.43
C ALA A 557 -0.57 -8.36 -23.44
N GLN A 558 -0.47 -7.05 -23.26
CA GLN A 558 -1.38 -6.27 -22.43
C GLN A 558 -2.80 -6.18 -23.00
N LYS A 559 -2.98 -6.15 -24.32
CA LYS A 559 -4.27 -5.93 -25.02
C LYS A 559 -4.95 -4.57 -24.72
N THR A 560 -4.23 -3.62 -24.14
CA THR A 560 -4.76 -2.27 -23.84
C THR A 560 -4.32 -1.21 -24.85
N GLY A 561 -3.70 -1.65 -25.95
CA GLY A 561 -3.10 -0.74 -26.92
C GLY A 561 -1.81 -0.12 -26.42
N GLY A 562 -1.32 0.90 -27.12
CA GLY A 562 -0.12 1.64 -26.77
C GLY A 562 0.23 2.66 -27.86
N VAL A 563 1.23 3.50 -27.60
CA VAL A 563 1.67 4.58 -28.50
C VAL A 563 3.16 4.48 -28.75
N LEU A 564 3.56 4.51 -30.02
CA LEU A 564 4.94 4.65 -30.45
C LEU A 564 5.13 6.04 -31.10
N LEU A 565 6.04 6.80 -30.57
CA LEU A 565 6.43 8.11 -31.08
C LEU A 565 7.89 8.05 -31.54
N PHE A 566 8.15 8.41 -32.78
CA PHE A 566 9.50 8.50 -33.32
C PHE A 566 9.87 9.98 -33.49
N ASN A 567 10.92 10.41 -32.80
CA ASN A 567 11.46 11.74 -32.95
C ASN A 567 12.38 11.77 -34.18
N ALA A 568 11.89 12.35 -35.27
CA ALA A 568 12.62 12.46 -36.52
C ALA A 568 13.03 13.91 -36.79
N SER A 569 14.17 14.10 -37.46
CA SER A 569 14.61 15.43 -37.91
C SER A 569 13.75 15.92 -39.08
N LYS A 570 13.53 17.23 -39.13
CA LYS A 570 12.99 17.91 -40.33
C LYS A 570 13.75 17.60 -41.62
N GLN A 571 15.02 17.24 -41.50
CA GLN A 571 15.90 16.85 -42.62
C GLN A 571 15.37 15.62 -43.38
N ALA A 572 14.54 14.79 -42.73
CA ALA A 572 13.92 13.63 -43.38
C ALA A 572 12.90 14.03 -44.47
N VAL A 573 12.29 15.21 -44.38
CA VAL A 573 11.27 15.71 -45.32
C VAL A 573 11.68 17.00 -46.01
N ASN A 574 12.60 17.78 -45.46
CA ASN A 574 13.10 19.00 -46.02
C ASN A 574 14.62 19.12 -45.71
N PRO A 575 15.47 18.38 -46.46
CA PRO A 575 16.90 18.40 -46.23
C PRO A 575 17.45 19.83 -46.45
N GLY A 576 18.22 20.30 -45.46
CA GLY A 576 18.98 21.54 -45.58
C GLY A 576 20.20 21.37 -46.50
N ALA A 577 20.75 22.47 -46.97
CA ALA A 577 21.99 22.47 -47.76
C ALA A 577 23.20 22.12 -46.87
#